data_45a02264f25d36d5ed29c2455b571e5e
#
_entry.id   45a02264f25d36d5ed29c2455b571e5e
#
_cell.length_a   1.000
_cell.length_b   1.000
_cell.length_c   1.000
_cell.angle_alpha   90.00
_cell.angle_beta   90.00
_cell.angle_gamma   90.00
#
_symmetry.space_group_name_H-M   'P 1'
#
loop_
_entity.id
_entity.type
_entity.pdbx_description
1 polymer ?
#
loop_
_entity_poly.entity_id
_entity_poly.type
_entity_poly.pdbx_seq_one_letter_code
_entity_poly.pdbx_strand_id
1 'polypeptide(L)'
;GAYPTEHEFISDDHDYSEKTFLGKTGDFNGEDIIDIIVDTPACAKFIARHFYNFFVADEYQVPAWNENAPKDPAAVDLLANKFSETGGDIREVLRTLFNSEFFKEARFKKVKSPIEFVIGVLRFTGEHQDPSQPSNYQKVPIVMGQEILNPPTVEGWHTGTEWLDAGTLSERINF
;
A
#
# COMPACT_ATOMS: atom_id res chain seq x y z
N GLY A 1 -11.71 17.65 -20.25
CA GLY A 1 -12.33 17.87 -18.96
C GLY A 1 -11.38 18.60 -18.03
N ALA A 2 -11.91 19.42 -17.13
CA ALA A 2 -11.13 20.08 -16.11
C ALA A 2 -10.68 19.03 -15.07
N TYR A 3 -9.41 19.08 -14.65
CA TYR A 3 -8.89 18.31 -13.53
C TYR A 3 -8.50 19.29 -12.40
N PRO A 4 -8.74 18.95 -11.14
CA PRO A 4 -9.43 17.75 -10.67
C PRO A 4 -10.93 17.75 -10.98
N THR A 5 -11.53 16.56 -11.12
CA THR A 5 -12.98 16.37 -11.17
C THR A 5 -13.52 16.44 -9.74
N GLU A 6 -14.59 17.23 -9.54
CA GLU A 6 -15.29 17.30 -8.26
C GLU A 6 -16.51 16.38 -8.30
N HIS A 7 -16.83 15.76 -7.16
CA HIS A 7 -18.09 15.03 -7.00
C HIS A 7 -19.22 16.04 -6.77
N GLU A 8 -20.28 15.93 -7.59
CA GLU A 8 -21.49 16.72 -7.43
C GLU A 8 -22.67 15.77 -7.19
N PHE A 9 -23.40 15.98 -6.12
CA PHE A 9 -24.64 15.26 -5.84
C PHE A 9 -25.79 15.96 -6.55
N ILE A 10 -26.39 15.30 -7.55
CA ILE A 10 -27.55 15.81 -8.30
C ILE A 10 -28.80 15.16 -7.72
N SER A 11 -29.57 15.92 -6.94
CA SER A 11 -30.75 15.40 -6.24
C SER A 11 -31.84 14.86 -7.16
N ASP A 12 -32.00 15.44 -8.34
CA ASP A 12 -33.03 15.04 -9.31
C ASP A 12 -32.71 13.69 -9.99
N ASP A 13 -31.43 13.31 -10.00
CA ASP A 13 -30.94 12.04 -10.56
C ASP A 13 -30.82 10.94 -9.48
N HIS A 14 -31.01 11.29 -8.20
CA HIS A 14 -30.88 10.34 -7.11
C HIS A 14 -32.11 9.48 -6.94
N ASP A 15 -31.91 8.17 -6.80
CA ASP A 15 -32.96 7.23 -6.43
C ASP A 15 -33.19 7.23 -4.91
N TYR A 16 -34.30 7.81 -4.47
CA TYR A 16 -34.70 7.89 -3.06
C TYR A 16 -35.42 6.63 -2.55
N SER A 17 -35.45 5.56 -3.32
CA SER A 17 -36.01 4.30 -2.84
C SER A 17 -35.14 3.67 -1.76
N GLU A 18 -35.74 2.85 -0.91
CA GLU A 18 -35.03 2.07 0.09
C GLU A 18 -34.08 1.07 -0.58
N LYS A 19 -32.79 1.11 -0.18
CA LYS A 19 -31.72 0.25 -0.69
C LYS A 19 -31.17 -0.62 0.45
N THR A 20 -30.72 -1.82 0.12
CA THR A 20 -30.01 -2.68 1.08
C THR A 20 -28.57 -2.87 0.64
N PHE A 21 -27.62 -2.51 1.53
CA PHE A 21 -26.18 -2.64 1.30
C PHE A 21 -25.49 -3.18 2.56
N LEU A 22 -24.73 -4.28 2.43
CA LEU A 22 -24.03 -4.97 3.52
C LEU A 22 -24.91 -5.22 4.77
N GLY A 23 -26.20 -5.54 4.55
CA GLY A 23 -27.18 -5.83 5.61
C GLY A 23 -27.78 -4.59 6.30
N LYS A 24 -27.41 -3.39 5.92
CA LYS A 24 -28.06 -2.14 6.34
C LYS A 24 -29.09 -1.74 5.28
N THR A 25 -30.24 -1.23 5.70
CA THR A 25 -31.33 -0.83 4.80
C THR A 25 -31.69 0.63 5.05
N GLY A 26 -31.82 1.42 4.00
CA GLY A 26 -32.15 2.85 4.06
C GLY A 26 -32.09 3.53 2.70
N ASP A 27 -32.42 4.82 2.68
CA ASP A 27 -32.19 5.70 1.54
C ASP A 27 -30.73 6.21 1.60
N PHE A 28 -29.83 5.48 0.90
CA PHE A 28 -28.39 5.74 0.94
C PHE A 28 -27.93 6.54 -0.28
N ASN A 29 -27.08 7.55 -0.03
CA ASN A 29 -26.26 8.22 -1.03
C ASN A 29 -24.84 7.63 -1.06
N GLY A 30 -23.93 8.20 -1.87
CA GLY A 30 -22.56 7.71 -1.98
C GLY A 30 -21.73 7.81 -0.70
N GLU A 31 -21.94 8.85 0.10
CA GLU A 31 -21.26 9.06 1.39
C GLU A 31 -21.70 8.00 2.40
N ASP A 32 -23.00 7.74 2.50
CA ASP A 32 -23.54 6.69 3.37
C ASP A 32 -22.97 5.32 3.05
N ILE A 33 -22.79 5.01 1.75
CA ILE A 33 -22.17 3.74 1.32
C ILE A 33 -20.71 3.65 1.75
N ILE A 34 -19.95 4.75 1.64
CA ILE A 34 -18.55 4.81 2.11
C ILE A 34 -18.49 4.60 3.61
N ASP A 35 -19.34 5.28 4.37
CA ASP A 35 -19.40 5.15 5.82
C ASP A 35 -19.74 3.71 6.25
N ILE A 36 -20.71 3.08 5.56
CA ILE A 36 -21.05 1.68 5.81
C ILE A 36 -19.85 0.76 5.58
N ILE A 37 -19.06 0.99 4.53
CA ILE A 37 -17.86 0.19 4.24
C ILE A 37 -16.80 0.40 5.32
N VAL A 38 -16.51 1.65 5.68
CA VAL A 38 -15.48 2.01 6.66
C VAL A 38 -15.78 1.42 8.04
N ASP A 39 -17.04 1.34 8.43
CA ASP A 39 -17.49 0.75 9.69
C ASP A 39 -17.30 -0.79 9.75
N THR A 40 -17.00 -1.45 8.62
CA THR A 40 -16.85 -2.91 8.64
C THR A 40 -15.52 -3.37 9.24
N PRO A 41 -15.51 -4.47 10.00
CA PRO A 41 -14.26 -5.10 10.44
C PRO A 41 -13.35 -5.54 9.28
N ALA A 42 -13.96 -5.85 8.12
CA ALA A 42 -13.22 -6.21 6.90
C ALA A 42 -12.39 -5.04 6.38
N CYS A 43 -12.96 -3.83 6.34
CA CYS A 43 -12.25 -2.61 5.96
C CYS A 43 -11.08 -2.33 6.92
N ALA A 44 -11.33 -2.38 8.23
CA ALA A 44 -10.29 -2.16 9.24
C ALA A 44 -9.10 -3.13 9.07
N LYS A 45 -9.38 -4.43 8.88
CA LYS A 45 -8.35 -5.45 8.63
C LYS A 45 -7.62 -5.24 7.31
N PHE A 46 -8.32 -4.86 6.26
CA PHE A 46 -7.74 -4.60 4.95
C PHE A 46 -6.74 -3.43 5.02
N ILE A 47 -7.14 -2.31 5.60
CA ILE A 47 -6.29 -1.13 5.78
C ILE A 47 -5.10 -1.45 6.70
N ALA A 48 -5.34 -2.13 7.82
CA ALA A 48 -4.28 -2.54 8.75
C ALA A 48 -3.23 -3.43 8.08
N ARG A 49 -3.66 -4.39 7.26
CA ARG A 49 -2.77 -5.29 6.51
C ARG A 49 -1.95 -4.54 5.47
N HIS A 50 -2.52 -3.53 4.80
CA HIS A 50 -1.78 -2.64 3.92
C HIS A 50 -0.71 -1.84 4.66
N PHE A 51 -1.01 -1.30 5.84
CA PHE A 51 0.00 -0.61 6.64
C PHE A 51 1.10 -1.55 7.12
N TYR A 52 0.75 -2.76 7.55
CA TYR A 52 1.75 -3.76 7.90
C TYR A 52 2.66 -4.08 6.71
N ASN A 53 2.07 -4.38 5.54
CA ASN A 53 2.83 -4.66 4.33
C ASN A 53 3.71 -3.50 3.89
N PHE A 54 3.23 -2.27 4.02
CA PHE A 54 3.99 -1.10 3.57
C PHE A 54 5.14 -0.73 4.52
N PHE A 55 4.90 -0.75 5.84
CA PHE A 55 5.84 -0.22 6.82
C PHE A 55 6.64 -1.28 7.58
N VAL A 56 6.18 -2.50 7.71
CA VAL A 56 6.73 -3.50 8.64
C VAL A 56 7.44 -4.63 7.91
N ALA A 57 6.72 -5.44 7.16
CA ALA A 57 7.29 -6.60 6.48
C ALA A 57 6.45 -6.99 5.26
N ASP A 58 7.10 -7.65 4.30
CA ASP A 58 6.42 -8.08 3.08
C ASP A 58 5.35 -9.13 3.34
N GLU A 59 4.16 -8.89 2.83
CA GLU A 59 2.99 -9.76 2.81
C GLU A 59 2.85 -10.46 1.46
N TYR A 60 1.88 -11.36 1.35
CA TYR A 60 1.41 -11.84 0.04
C TYR A 60 0.82 -10.66 -0.75
N GLN A 61 0.82 -10.74 -2.07
CA GLN A 61 0.13 -9.74 -2.88
C GLN A 61 -1.39 -9.86 -2.71
N VAL A 62 -2.07 -8.74 -2.83
CA VAL A 62 -3.50 -8.66 -3.04
C VAL A 62 -3.79 -9.26 -4.37
N PRO A 63 -4.47 -10.19 -4.84
CA PRO A 63 -5.70 -10.77 -4.29
C PRO A 63 -5.52 -12.05 -3.42
N ALA A 64 -4.30 -12.54 -3.30
CA ALA A 64 -4.02 -13.75 -2.52
C ALA A 64 -4.36 -13.63 -1.02
N TRP A 65 -4.72 -12.44 -0.54
CA TRP A 65 -5.18 -12.21 0.83
C TRP A 65 -6.49 -12.92 1.16
N ASN A 66 -7.30 -13.23 0.18
CA ASN A 66 -8.53 -14.01 0.37
C ASN A 66 -8.24 -15.47 0.77
N GLU A 67 -7.10 -15.99 0.32
CA GLU A 67 -6.70 -17.38 0.52
C GLU A 67 -5.64 -17.54 1.62
N ASN A 68 -4.89 -16.47 1.90
CA ASN A 68 -3.78 -16.49 2.83
C ASN A 68 -4.02 -15.55 4.02
N ALA A 69 -3.95 -16.09 5.22
CA ALA A 69 -3.94 -15.28 6.43
C ALA A 69 -2.73 -14.31 6.43
N PRO A 70 -2.80 -13.19 7.16
CA PRO A 70 -1.64 -12.34 7.39
C PRO A 70 -0.47 -13.13 7.99
N LYS A 71 0.76 -12.78 7.61
CA LYS A 71 1.97 -13.40 8.20
C LYS A 71 2.11 -13.11 9.69
N ASP A 72 1.61 -11.96 10.13
CA ASP A 72 1.49 -11.58 11.54
C ASP A 72 0.05 -11.15 11.85
N PRO A 73 -0.85 -12.11 12.14
CA PRO A 73 -2.25 -11.80 12.45
C PRO A 73 -2.42 -10.91 13.67
N ALA A 74 -1.55 -11.06 14.69
CA ALA A 74 -1.65 -10.29 15.92
C ALA A 74 -1.34 -8.80 15.69
N ALA A 75 -0.33 -8.50 14.88
CA ALA A 75 -0.01 -7.12 14.49
C ALA A 75 -1.15 -6.50 13.65
N VAL A 76 -1.69 -7.24 12.69
CA VAL A 76 -2.81 -6.77 11.85
C VAL A 76 -4.07 -6.54 12.70
N ASP A 77 -4.41 -7.45 13.60
CA ASP A 77 -5.57 -7.31 14.49
C ASP A 77 -5.41 -6.11 15.44
N LEU A 78 -4.21 -5.86 15.98
CA LEU A 78 -3.94 -4.69 16.82
C LEU A 78 -4.18 -3.38 16.07
N LEU A 79 -3.70 -3.28 14.83
CA LEU A 79 -3.91 -2.09 14.00
C LEU A 79 -5.37 -1.94 13.56
N ALA A 80 -6.04 -3.04 13.22
CA ALA A 80 -7.45 -3.05 12.84
C ALA A 80 -8.35 -2.61 14.01
N ASN A 81 -8.07 -3.10 15.22
CA ASN A 81 -8.78 -2.67 16.41
C ASN A 81 -8.59 -1.17 16.67
N LYS A 82 -7.35 -0.67 16.51
CA LYS A 82 -7.09 0.78 16.65
C LYS A 82 -7.84 1.61 15.60
N PHE A 83 -7.90 1.13 14.35
CA PHE A 83 -8.69 1.77 13.30
C PHE A 83 -10.16 1.87 13.69
N SER A 84 -10.77 0.77 14.14
CA SER A 84 -12.19 0.74 14.55
C SER A 84 -12.45 1.58 15.80
N GLU A 85 -11.58 1.52 16.82
CA GLU A 85 -11.71 2.31 18.05
C GLU A 85 -11.69 3.83 17.82
N THR A 86 -10.96 4.27 16.81
CA THR A 86 -10.76 5.70 16.51
C THR A 86 -11.64 6.22 15.37
N GLY A 87 -12.57 5.38 14.85
CA GLY A 87 -13.39 5.75 13.70
C GLY A 87 -12.59 5.98 12.43
N GLY A 88 -11.51 5.22 12.23
CA GLY A 88 -10.67 5.31 11.03
C GLY A 88 -9.56 6.37 11.09
N ASP A 89 -9.20 6.88 12.27
CA ASP A 89 -8.09 7.85 12.37
C ASP A 89 -6.74 7.20 12.04
N ILE A 90 -6.30 7.44 10.81
CA ILE A 90 -5.05 6.92 10.26
C ILE A 90 -3.82 7.35 11.08
N ARG A 91 -3.83 8.56 11.65
CA ARG A 91 -2.73 9.07 12.47
C ARG A 91 -2.54 8.21 13.72
N GLU A 92 -3.63 7.87 14.39
CA GLU A 92 -3.58 7.04 15.59
C GLU A 92 -3.19 5.59 15.27
N VAL A 93 -3.63 5.06 14.13
CA VAL A 93 -3.18 3.74 13.65
C VAL A 93 -1.67 3.75 13.37
N LEU A 94 -1.16 4.76 12.65
CA LEU A 94 0.28 4.87 12.37
C LEU A 94 1.09 5.13 13.63
N ARG A 95 0.58 5.93 14.58
CA ARG A 95 1.21 6.14 15.89
C ARG A 95 1.34 4.81 16.64
N THR A 96 0.30 3.99 16.64
CA THR A 96 0.31 2.65 17.24
C THR A 96 1.33 1.75 16.54
N LEU A 97 1.36 1.74 15.21
CA LEU A 97 2.30 0.96 14.42
C LEU A 97 3.75 1.31 14.75
N PHE A 98 4.14 2.60 14.64
CA PHE A 98 5.53 3.01 14.82
C PHE A 98 6.05 2.89 16.26
N ASN A 99 5.17 2.82 17.25
CA ASN A 99 5.55 2.59 18.64
C ASN A 99 5.50 1.11 19.05
N SER A 100 5.03 0.22 18.20
CA SER A 100 4.87 -1.21 18.51
C SER A 100 6.21 -1.95 18.55
N GLU A 101 6.27 -3.04 19.31
CA GLU A 101 7.43 -3.92 19.32
C GLU A 101 7.59 -4.65 17.99
N PHE A 102 6.50 -5.11 17.36
CA PHE A 102 6.58 -5.79 16.07
C PHE A 102 7.22 -4.91 14.98
N PHE A 103 7.02 -3.58 15.02
CA PHE A 103 7.70 -2.65 14.10
C PHE A 103 9.21 -2.54 14.41
N LYS A 104 9.57 -2.40 15.68
CA LYS A 104 10.99 -2.29 16.09
C LYS A 104 11.78 -3.55 15.78
N GLU A 105 11.15 -4.72 15.89
CA GLU A 105 11.72 -6.03 15.57
C GLU A 105 11.71 -6.36 14.07
N ALA A 106 11.05 -5.56 13.24
CA ALA A 106 10.94 -5.78 11.81
C ALA A 106 12.17 -5.37 10.99
N ARG A 107 13.26 -5.00 11.64
CA ARG A 107 14.49 -4.62 10.95
C ARG A 107 14.93 -5.70 9.96
N PHE A 108 15.12 -5.30 8.68
CA PHE A 108 15.51 -6.17 7.56
C PHE A 108 14.46 -7.19 7.10
N LYS A 109 13.20 -7.08 7.55
CA LYS A 109 12.12 -7.97 7.10
C LYS A 109 11.44 -7.54 5.79
N LYS A 110 11.85 -6.40 5.24
CA LYS A 110 11.27 -5.86 3.99
C LYS A 110 12.31 -5.81 2.89
N VAL A 111 11.98 -6.36 1.74
CA VAL A 111 12.82 -6.30 0.54
C VAL A 111 12.55 -4.98 -0.18
N LYS A 112 13.60 -4.21 -0.42
CA LYS A 112 13.50 -2.99 -1.23
C LYS A 112 13.20 -3.35 -2.68
N SER A 113 12.28 -2.63 -3.29
CA SER A 113 12.11 -2.67 -4.75
C SER A 113 13.39 -2.20 -5.45
N PRO A 114 13.58 -2.51 -6.75
CA PRO A 114 14.75 -2.04 -7.49
C PRO A 114 14.95 -0.52 -7.41
N ILE A 115 13.89 0.27 -7.58
CA ILE A 115 14.01 1.74 -7.50
C ILE A 115 14.36 2.22 -6.07
N GLU A 116 13.78 1.64 -5.04
CA GLU A 116 14.13 1.96 -3.64
C GLU A 116 15.58 1.62 -3.34
N PHE A 117 16.08 0.51 -3.90
CA PHE A 117 17.47 0.09 -3.75
C PHE A 117 18.40 1.10 -4.42
N VAL A 118 18.21 1.39 -5.71
CA VAL A 118 19.06 2.29 -6.49
C VAL A 118 19.08 3.70 -5.89
N ILE A 119 17.91 4.28 -5.59
CA ILE A 119 17.84 5.61 -4.96
C ILE A 119 18.48 5.61 -3.57
N GLY A 120 18.31 4.52 -2.82
CA GLY A 120 18.94 4.36 -1.50
C GLY A 120 20.45 4.38 -1.58
N VAL A 121 21.05 3.66 -2.54
CA VAL A 121 22.50 3.65 -2.77
C VAL A 121 23.01 5.02 -3.20
N LEU A 122 22.37 5.65 -4.20
CA LEU A 122 22.77 6.99 -4.68
C LEU A 122 22.73 8.05 -3.58
N ARG A 123 21.72 7.99 -2.70
CA ARG A 123 21.62 8.89 -1.54
C ARG A 123 22.71 8.60 -0.50
N PHE A 124 23.02 7.33 -0.28
CA PHE A 124 24.03 6.93 0.70
C PHE A 124 25.45 7.30 0.25
N THR A 125 25.77 7.10 -1.03
CA THR A 125 27.09 7.43 -1.61
C THR A 125 27.27 8.92 -1.86
N GLY A 126 26.19 9.68 -1.92
CA GLY A 126 26.21 11.10 -2.31
C GLY A 126 26.44 11.31 -3.80
N GLU A 127 26.30 10.27 -4.61
CA GLU A 127 26.40 10.31 -6.05
C GLU A 127 25.22 11.01 -6.68
N HIS A 128 25.41 11.57 -7.88
CA HIS A 128 24.36 12.20 -8.69
C HIS A 128 23.58 13.29 -7.95
N GLN A 129 24.28 14.20 -7.31
CA GLN A 129 23.66 15.37 -6.66
C GLN A 129 23.25 16.47 -7.64
N ASP A 130 23.82 16.48 -8.84
CA ASP A 130 23.51 17.43 -9.91
C ASP A 130 22.57 16.79 -10.94
N PRO A 131 21.26 17.15 -10.94
CA PRO A 131 20.29 16.59 -11.89
C PRO A 131 20.54 17.02 -13.34
N SER A 132 21.40 18.02 -13.59
CA SER A 132 21.77 18.44 -14.95
C SER A 132 22.78 17.49 -15.61
N GLN A 133 23.45 16.64 -14.83
CA GLN A 133 24.41 15.69 -15.35
C GLN A 133 23.69 14.46 -15.93
N PRO A 134 24.02 14.06 -17.18
CA PRO A 134 23.46 12.84 -17.74
C PRO A 134 23.87 11.63 -16.90
N SER A 135 22.92 10.80 -16.52
CA SER A 135 23.18 9.55 -15.84
C SER A 135 22.43 8.40 -16.50
N ASN A 136 22.97 7.20 -16.40
CA ASN A 136 22.29 6.00 -16.85
C ASN A 136 21.55 5.29 -15.71
N TYR A 137 21.50 5.89 -14.51
CA TYR A 137 20.89 5.28 -13.33
C TYR A 137 19.40 4.94 -13.51
N GLN A 138 18.70 5.66 -14.38
CA GLN A 138 17.32 5.35 -14.76
C GLN A 138 17.15 3.96 -15.41
N LYS A 139 18.21 3.41 -15.99
CA LYS A 139 18.19 2.09 -16.62
C LYS A 139 18.44 0.95 -15.63
N VAL A 140 19.05 1.26 -14.50
CA VAL A 140 19.43 0.24 -13.51
C VAL A 140 18.22 -0.47 -12.90
N PRO A 141 17.13 0.19 -12.48
CA PRO A 141 15.93 -0.50 -12.03
C PRO A 141 15.28 -1.37 -13.11
N ILE A 142 15.42 -1.00 -14.39
CA ILE A 142 14.85 -1.77 -15.52
C ILE A 142 15.52 -3.16 -15.62
N VAL A 143 16.86 -3.22 -15.56
CA VAL A 143 17.58 -4.49 -15.60
C VAL A 143 17.37 -5.34 -14.33
N MET A 144 16.92 -4.72 -13.25
CA MET A 144 16.45 -5.38 -12.03
C MET A 144 14.95 -5.73 -12.07
N GLY A 145 14.27 -5.53 -13.20
CA GLY A 145 12.87 -5.91 -13.42
C GLY A 145 11.82 -4.82 -13.10
N GLN A 146 12.24 -3.58 -12.80
CA GLN A 146 11.29 -2.48 -12.52
C GLN A 146 11.47 -1.31 -13.49
N GLU A 147 10.66 -1.28 -14.54
CA GLU A 147 10.56 -0.12 -15.42
C GLU A 147 9.59 0.91 -14.84
N ILE A 148 10.10 2.11 -14.48
CA ILE A 148 9.30 3.15 -13.82
C ILE A 148 8.14 3.57 -14.74
N LEU A 149 6.94 3.69 -14.17
CA LEU A 149 5.67 4.03 -14.84
C LEU A 149 5.16 3.00 -15.86
N ASN A 150 5.80 1.84 -15.96
CA ASN A 150 5.38 0.75 -16.85
C ASN A 150 5.26 -0.58 -16.09
N PRO A 151 4.27 -0.74 -15.19
CA PRO A 151 4.07 -1.98 -14.46
C PRO A 151 3.68 -3.14 -15.41
N PRO A 152 4.09 -4.38 -15.11
CA PRO A 152 3.83 -5.54 -15.97
C PRO A 152 2.35 -5.94 -16.04
N THR A 153 1.57 -5.57 -15.01
CA THR A 153 0.14 -5.89 -14.92
C THR A 153 -0.66 -4.72 -14.34
N VAL A 154 -1.98 -4.80 -14.44
CA VAL A 154 -2.90 -3.83 -13.81
C VAL A 154 -2.82 -3.84 -12.28
N GLU A 155 -2.27 -4.89 -11.68
CA GLU A 155 -2.03 -5.02 -10.24
C GLU A 155 -0.76 -4.29 -9.79
N GLY A 156 0.07 -3.84 -10.73
CA GLY A 156 1.33 -3.16 -10.45
C GLY A 156 2.55 -4.07 -10.62
N TRP A 157 3.62 -3.73 -9.91
CA TRP A 157 4.85 -4.50 -9.87
C TRP A 157 4.83 -5.58 -8.79
N HIS A 158 5.75 -6.53 -8.92
CA HIS A 158 6.05 -7.51 -7.89
C HIS A 158 6.40 -6.85 -6.55
N THR A 159 6.33 -7.61 -5.46
CA THR A 159 6.68 -7.14 -4.12
C THR A 159 7.50 -8.19 -3.36
N GLY A 160 8.18 -7.73 -2.32
CA GLY A 160 8.88 -8.62 -1.42
C GLY A 160 9.97 -9.44 -2.10
N THR A 161 10.00 -10.73 -1.77
CA THR A 161 11.03 -11.65 -2.26
C THR A 161 10.96 -11.93 -3.76
N GLU A 162 9.88 -11.60 -4.44
CA GLU A 162 9.78 -11.75 -5.90
C GLU A 162 10.76 -10.85 -6.66
N TRP A 163 11.29 -9.80 -6.00
CA TRP A 163 12.39 -8.98 -6.52
C TRP A 163 13.77 -9.65 -6.43
N LEU A 164 13.89 -10.86 -5.88
CA LEU A 164 15.15 -11.52 -5.56
C LEU A 164 15.30 -12.83 -6.34
N ASP A 165 15.19 -12.81 -7.65
CA ASP A 165 15.65 -13.90 -8.50
C ASP A 165 17.19 -13.83 -8.73
N ALA A 166 17.75 -14.88 -9.33
CA ALA A 166 19.20 -14.98 -9.53
C ALA A 166 19.77 -13.85 -10.42
N GLY A 167 19.01 -13.40 -11.42
CA GLY A 167 19.42 -12.32 -12.33
C GLY A 167 19.39 -10.96 -11.62
N THR A 168 18.27 -10.63 -11.02
CA THR A 168 18.09 -9.36 -10.31
C THR A 168 19.00 -9.21 -9.10
N LEU A 169 19.32 -10.32 -8.42
CA LEU A 169 20.27 -10.31 -7.32
C LEU A 169 21.69 -10.01 -7.81
N SER A 170 22.11 -10.61 -8.94
CA SER A 170 23.40 -10.31 -9.55
C SER A 170 23.54 -8.82 -9.90
N GLU A 171 22.50 -8.24 -10.51
CA GLU A 171 22.49 -6.81 -10.82
C GLU A 171 22.57 -5.92 -9.59
N ARG A 172 21.94 -6.32 -8.46
CA ARG A 172 22.03 -5.60 -7.18
C ARG A 172 23.44 -5.65 -6.58
N ILE A 173 24.17 -6.75 -6.76
CA ILE A 173 25.54 -6.90 -6.25
C ILE A 173 26.52 -6.07 -7.10
N ASN A 174 26.26 -5.95 -8.39
CA ASN A 174 27.14 -5.26 -9.33
C ASN A 174 26.92 -3.73 -9.39
N PHE A 175 25.80 -3.25 -8.85
CA PHE A 175 25.49 -1.82 -8.75
C PHE A 175 26.13 -1.18 -7.53
#